data_3bf19ce3125885f57708d0eca46e4242
#
_entry.id   3bf19ce3125885f57708d0eca46e4242
#
_cell.length_a   1.000
_cell.length_b   1.000
_cell.length_c   1.000
_cell.angle_alpha   90.00
_cell.angle_beta   90.00
_cell.angle_gamma   90.00
#
_symmetry.space_group_name_H-M   'P 1'
#
loop_
_entity.id
_entity.type
_entity.pdbx_description
1 polymer ?
#
loop_
_entity_poly.entity_id
_entity_poly.type
_entity_poly.pdbx_seq_one_letter_code
_entity_poly.pdbx_strand_id
1 'polypeptide(L)'
;YYQSWWTDKDVLHISPHWNWAGKEGEPIDVWVNSNADNVELFLNGKSLGKKDMPRNGHLNWLVNYESGTLKAIAYKKGKKLEAKVETTGKPAEVVISPYKTTMLADGKDATVINISVIDRQGREVPDANNLIRFSLRGDGKIIGVGNGDPSSHEQDKYFDTIAQRHLFNGKCQVILQSGISPSMIHFEAKTDSLWTGSTDIMTIKNSSVTDVTFSNNTFPVLPFKATPVDKMLGADISFLPELENKGMKFYDLDGKEKDAIKILKEHGLN
;
A
#
# COMPACT_ATOMS: atom_id res chain seq x y z
N TYR A 1 1.45 -9.64 -7.97
CA TYR A 1 1.18 -11.07 -8.12
C TYR A 1 -0.29 -11.38 -7.87
N TYR A 2 -0.83 -11.20 -6.65
CA TYR A 2 -2.22 -11.56 -6.34
C TYR A 2 -3.24 -10.89 -7.27
N GLN A 3 -3.07 -9.62 -7.59
CA GLN A 3 -3.94 -8.92 -8.52
C GLN A 3 -3.98 -9.57 -9.91
N SER A 4 -2.87 -10.17 -10.37
CA SER A 4 -2.81 -10.85 -11.67
C SER A 4 -3.71 -12.10 -11.74
N TRP A 5 -3.94 -12.75 -10.57
CA TRP A 5 -4.64 -14.04 -10.56
C TRP A 5 -6.01 -14.01 -9.90
N TRP A 6 -6.27 -12.98 -9.08
CA TRP A 6 -7.53 -12.87 -8.32
C TRP A 6 -8.49 -11.81 -8.86
N THR A 7 -8.13 -11.11 -9.95
CA THR A 7 -9.00 -10.13 -10.59
C THR A 7 -9.01 -10.30 -12.10
N ASP A 8 -10.09 -9.84 -12.76
CA ASP A 8 -10.20 -9.77 -14.23
C ASP A 8 -9.57 -8.49 -14.81
N LYS A 9 -9.09 -7.58 -13.97
CA LYS A 9 -8.41 -6.35 -14.40
C LYS A 9 -7.17 -6.67 -15.20
N ASP A 10 -6.85 -5.82 -16.18
CA ASP A 10 -5.60 -5.94 -16.91
C ASP A 10 -4.42 -5.63 -15.98
N VAL A 11 -3.51 -6.57 -15.84
CA VAL A 11 -2.33 -6.46 -14.98
C VAL A 11 -1.08 -6.71 -15.80
N LEU A 12 -0.15 -5.77 -15.75
CA LEU A 12 1.21 -5.92 -16.24
C LEU A 12 2.12 -5.07 -15.35
N HIS A 13 2.97 -5.72 -14.57
CA HIS A 13 3.82 -5.07 -13.59
C HIS A 13 5.24 -5.61 -13.66
N ILE A 14 6.21 -4.70 -13.73
CA ILE A 14 7.65 -5.03 -13.75
C ILE A 14 8.21 -4.74 -12.36
N SER A 15 8.99 -5.64 -11.82
CA SER A 15 9.75 -5.46 -10.58
C SER A 15 11.15 -6.08 -10.71
N PRO A 16 12.13 -5.56 -9.99
CA PRO A 16 12.13 -4.37 -9.16
C PRO A 16 12.14 -3.07 -9.98
N HIS A 17 12.35 -1.93 -9.31
CA HIS A 17 12.65 -0.66 -9.97
C HIS A 17 13.92 -0.75 -10.83
N TRP A 18 14.20 0.30 -11.66
CA TRP A 18 15.36 0.30 -12.56
C TRP A 18 16.39 1.39 -12.20
N ASN A 19 16.65 1.55 -10.87
CA ASN A 19 17.71 2.41 -10.32
C ASN A 19 18.72 1.53 -9.57
N TRP A 20 19.85 1.26 -10.20
CA TRP A 20 20.90 0.39 -9.64
C TRP A 20 22.27 1.04 -9.84
N ALA A 21 22.43 2.28 -9.34
CA ALA A 21 23.67 3.02 -9.48
C ALA A 21 24.88 2.23 -8.98
N GLY A 22 25.93 2.15 -9.79
CA GLY A 22 27.15 1.40 -9.50
C GLY A 22 27.06 -0.11 -9.79
N LYS A 23 25.95 -0.57 -10.41
CA LYS A 23 25.78 -1.97 -10.83
C LYS A 23 25.71 -2.15 -12.35
N GLU A 24 26.28 -1.22 -13.10
CA GLU A 24 26.33 -1.29 -14.57
C GLU A 24 26.99 -2.61 -15.02
N GLY A 25 26.27 -3.37 -15.84
CA GLY A 25 26.71 -4.69 -16.32
C GLY A 25 26.42 -5.86 -15.39
N GLU A 26 26.04 -5.62 -14.13
CA GLU A 26 25.64 -6.71 -13.21
C GLU A 26 24.25 -7.25 -13.55
N PRO A 27 24.01 -8.57 -13.38
CA PRO A 27 22.71 -9.16 -13.64
C PRO A 27 21.70 -8.82 -12.55
N ILE A 28 20.57 -8.28 -12.96
CA ILE A 28 19.38 -8.02 -12.09
C ILE A 28 18.31 -9.02 -12.47
N ASP A 29 17.73 -9.69 -11.48
CA ASP A 29 16.59 -10.58 -11.66
C ASP A 29 15.30 -9.74 -11.78
N VAL A 30 14.78 -9.66 -13.00
CA VAL A 30 13.57 -8.89 -13.35
C VAL A 30 12.37 -9.80 -13.40
N TRP A 31 11.37 -9.50 -12.60
CA TRP A 31 10.11 -10.23 -12.56
C TRP A 31 8.99 -9.44 -13.24
N VAL A 32 8.18 -10.15 -13.99
CA VAL A 32 6.96 -9.57 -14.59
C VAL A 32 5.76 -10.35 -14.14
N ASN A 33 4.85 -9.67 -13.43
CA ASN A 33 3.56 -10.20 -13.04
C ASN A 33 2.49 -9.72 -14.02
N SER A 34 1.73 -10.64 -14.59
CA SER A 34 0.67 -10.33 -15.55
C SER A 34 -0.40 -11.43 -15.56
N ASN A 35 -1.57 -11.08 -16.07
CA ASN A 35 -2.62 -12.02 -16.48
C ASN A 35 -2.86 -12.00 -18.00
N ALA A 36 -1.83 -11.60 -18.75
CA ALA A 36 -1.80 -11.66 -20.21
C ALA A 36 -1.42 -13.06 -20.72
N ASP A 37 -1.56 -13.30 -22.01
CA ASP A 37 -1.20 -14.59 -22.63
C ASP A 37 0.33 -14.75 -22.74
N ASN A 38 1.01 -13.65 -23.05
CA ASN A 38 2.48 -13.60 -23.21
C ASN A 38 3.02 -12.21 -22.92
N VAL A 39 4.31 -12.12 -22.64
CA VAL A 39 5.02 -10.88 -22.39
C VAL A 39 6.35 -10.86 -23.13
N GLU A 40 6.69 -9.75 -23.73
CA GLU A 40 8.00 -9.46 -24.29
C GLU A 40 8.65 -8.31 -23.52
N LEU A 41 9.88 -8.51 -23.04
CA LEU A 41 10.65 -7.53 -22.28
C LEU A 41 11.67 -6.83 -23.19
N PHE A 42 11.85 -5.53 -22.98
CA PHE A 42 12.78 -4.71 -23.73
C PHE A 42 13.64 -3.87 -22.77
N LEU A 43 14.93 -3.77 -23.05
CA LEU A 43 15.84 -2.81 -22.44
C LEU A 43 16.30 -1.83 -23.50
N ASN A 44 16.07 -0.54 -23.28
CA ASN A 44 16.45 0.54 -24.19
C ASN A 44 16.03 0.29 -25.65
N GLY A 45 14.82 -0.30 -25.84
CA GLY A 45 14.27 -0.65 -27.15
C GLY A 45 14.75 -1.98 -27.74
N LYS A 46 15.76 -2.63 -27.15
CA LYS A 46 16.23 -3.95 -27.58
C LYS A 46 15.43 -5.06 -26.90
N SER A 47 14.86 -5.97 -27.69
CA SER A 47 14.13 -7.12 -27.14
C SER A 47 15.06 -8.06 -26.35
N LEU A 48 14.60 -8.47 -25.18
CA LEU A 48 15.19 -9.50 -24.33
C LEU A 48 14.45 -10.85 -24.44
N GLY A 49 13.56 -10.94 -25.43
CA GLY A 49 12.78 -12.13 -25.73
C GLY A 49 11.36 -12.07 -25.17
N LYS A 50 10.54 -12.89 -25.81
CA LYS A 50 9.12 -13.10 -25.48
C LYS A 50 8.94 -14.42 -24.76
N LYS A 51 8.06 -14.44 -23.74
CA LYS A 51 7.73 -15.62 -22.96
C LYS A 51 6.21 -15.75 -22.79
N ASP A 52 5.70 -16.96 -22.81
CA ASP A 52 4.31 -17.22 -22.47
C ASP A 52 4.09 -17.17 -20.97
N MET A 53 2.96 -16.59 -20.53
CA MET A 53 2.66 -16.42 -19.11
C MET A 53 2.16 -17.75 -18.51
N PRO A 54 2.88 -18.33 -17.52
CA PRO A 54 2.40 -19.52 -16.84
C PRO A 54 1.23 -19.15 -15.91
N ARG A 55 0.20 -19.99 -15.90
CA ARG A 55 -0.92 -19.79 -14.99
C ARG A 55 -0.46 -19.87 -13.54
N ASN A 56 -0.95 -18.93 -12.71
CA ASN A 56 -0.57 -18.79 -11.29
C ASN A 56 0.94 -18.63 -11.07
N GLY A 57 1.65 -18.10 -12.06
CA GLY A 57 3.08 -17.87 -12.01
C GLY A 57 3.44 -16.40 -12.29
N HIS A 58 4.71 -16.18 -12.50
CA HIS A 58 5.30 -14.93 -12.99
C HIS A 58 6.38 -15.29 -14.02
N LEU A 59 6.83 -14.30 -14.77
CA LEU A 59 7.97 -14.44 -15.66
C LEU A 59 9.18 -13.75 -15.05
N ASN A 60 10.38 -14.28 -15.31
CA ASN A 60 11.62 -13.65 -14.92
C ASN A 60 12.61 -13.57 -16.10
N TRP A 61 13.45 -12.54 -16.07
CA TRP A 61 14.61 -12.37 -16.94
C TRP A 61 15.79 -11.95 -16.10
N LEU A 62 16.94 -12.56 -16.33
CA LEU A 62 18.19 -12.08 -15.79
C LEU A 62 18.76 -11.03 -16.78
N VAL A 63 18.73 -9.76 -16.39
CA VAL A 63 19.03 -8.63 -17.25
C VAL A 63 20.26 -7.91 -16.74
N ASN A 64 21.32 -7.81 -17.55
CA ASN A 64 22.46 -6.99 -17.18
C ASN A 64 22.04 -5.53 -17.11
N TYR A 65 22.29 -4.90 -15.97
CA TYR A 65 21.86 -3.53 -15.74
C TYR A 65 22.55 -2.55 -16.69
N GLU A 66 21.73 -1.76 -17.32
CA GLU A 66 22.09 -0.62 -18.15
C GLU A 66 21.08 0.48 -17.87
N SER A 67 21.56 1.69 -17.57
CA SER A 67 20.66 2.83 -17.32
C SER A 67 19.74 3.08 -18.50
N GLY A 68 18.48 3.42 -18.24
CA GLY A 68 17.50 3.71 -19.28
C GLY A 68 16.10 3.18 -18.96
N THR A 69 15.44 2.60 -19.95
CA THR A 69 14.05 2.15 -19.87
C THR A 69 13.96 0.64 -20.01
N LEU A 70 13.43 -0.01 -18.99
CA LEU A 70 12.97 -1.39 -19.05
C LEU A 70 11.47 -1.38 -19.31
N LYS A 71 11.04 -1.97 -20.44
CA LYS A 71 9.65 -1.94 -20.91
C LYS A 71 9.13 -3.35 -21.15
N ALA A 72 7.93 -3.65 -20.67
CA ALA A 72 7.21 -4.88 -20.99
C ALA A 72 6.04 -4.57 -21.93
N ILE A 73 5.86 -5.41 -22.94
CA ILE A 73 4.70 -5.42 -23.83
C ILE A 73 4.04 -6.79 -23.68
N ALA A 74 2.74 -6.80 -23.43
CA ALA A 74 1.96 -8.01 -23.24
C ALA A 74 0.68 -7.98 -24.08
N TYR A 75 0.16 -9.15 -24.39
CA TYR A 75 -1.11 -9.29 -25.10
C TYR A 75 -2.06 -10.15 -24.26
N LYS A 76 -3.28 -9.63 -24.04
CA LYS A 76 -4.36 -10.33 -23.34
C LYS A 76 -5.56 -10.39 -24.26
N LYS A 77 -5.91 -11.56 -24.76
CA LYS A 77 -7.04 -11.74 -25.71
C LYS A 77 -6.98 -10.75 -26.89
N GLY A 78 -5.80 -10.53 -27.44
CA GLY A 78 -5.55 -9.57 -28.52
C GLY A 78 -5.40 -8.10 -28.09
N LYS A 79 -5.68 -7.73 -26.86
CA LYS A 79 -5.46 -6.38 -26.32
C LYS A 79 -3.99 -6.21 -25.91
N LYS A 80 -3.36 -5.15 -26.40
CA LYS A 80 -2.00 -4.76 -26.02
C LYS A 80 -1.98 -4.08 -24.68
N LEU A 81 -1.08 -4.49 -23.79
CA LEU A 81 -0.74 -3.85 -22.52
C LEU A 81 0.72 -3.41 -22.55
N GLU A 82 1.03 -2.30 -21.91
CA GLU A 82 2.39 -1.80 -21.75
C GLU A 82 2.66 -1.39 -20.30
N ALA A 83 3.86 -1.69 -19.82
CA ALA A 83 4.38 -1.22 -18.55
C ALA A 83 5.85 -0.84 -18.73
N LYS A 84 6.34 0.11 -17.94
CA LYS A 84 7.76 0.49 -17.94
C LYS A 84 8.22 0.85 -16.54
N VAL A 85 9.50 0.63 -16.29
CA VAL A 85 10.29 1.20 -15.21
C VAL A 85 11.52 1.87 -15.82
N GLU A 86 11.96 2.99 -15.24
CA GLU A 86 13.01 3.82 -15.83
C GLU A 86 14.04 4.19 -14.78
N THR A 87 15.29 4.28 -15.19
CA THR A 87 16.32 4.90 -14.36
C THR A 87 16.01 6.38 -14.22
N THR A 88 15.89 6.85 -13.00
CA THR A 88 15.55 8.24 -12.69
C THR A 88 16.79 9.08 -12.40
N GLY A 89 16.62 10.38 -12.38
CA GLY A 89 17.60 11.32 -11.87
C GLY A 89 17.61 11.36 -10.34
N LYS A 90 18.38 12.30 -9.79
CA LYS A 90 18.37 12.57 -8.33
C LYS A 90 17.02 13.13 -7.90
N PRO A 91 16.59 12.87 -6.65
CA PRO A 91 15.41 13.52 -6.07
C PRO A 91 15.47 15.04 -6.23
N ALA A 92 14.35 15.68 -6.58
CA ALA A 92 14.24 17.13 -6.80
C ALA A 92 13.06 17.75 -6.05
N GLU A 93 11.94 17.04 -5.92
CA GLU A 93 10.70 17.58 -5.36
C GLU A 93 9.97 16.53 -4.52
N VAL A 94 9.34 17.01 -3.43
CA VAL A 94 8.43 16.21 -2.60
C VAL A 94 7.02 16.31 -3.16
N VAL A 95 6.40 15.17 -3.44
CA VAL A 95 5.02 15.07 -3.92
C VAL A 95 4.13 14.55 -2.82
N ILE A 96 2.97 15.20 -2.65
CA ILE A 96 1.95 14.88 -1.66
C ILE A 96 0.67 14.44 -2.36
N SER A 97 0.18 13.26 -2.01
CA SER A 97 -1.04 12.66 -2.58
C SER A 97 -1.98 12.20 -1.48
N PRO A 98 -2.90 13.06 -1.00
CA PRO A 98 -3.90 12.67 -0.02
C PRO A 98 -4.93 11.74 -0.66
N TYR A 99 -5.39 10.72 0.08
CA TYR A 99 -6.45 9.83 -0.35
C TYR A 99 -7.78 10.58 -0.55
N LYS A 100 -8.06 11.54 0.32
CA LYS A 100 -9.19 12.47 0.17
C LYS A 100 -8.78 13.86 0.65
N THR A 101 -9.28 14.89 -0.01
CA THR A 101 -9.03 16.31 0.27
C THR A 101 -10.18 16.99 1.01
N THR A 102 -11.24 16.23 1.33
CA THR A 102 -12.37 16.69 2.14
C THR A 102 -12.64 15.67 3.24
N MET A 103 -12.77 16.13 4.48
CA MET A 103 -13.06 15.33 5.67
C MET A 103 -14.20 15.93 6.47
N LEU A 104 -14.83 15.15 7.33
CA LEU A 104 -15.79 15.66 8.31
C LEU A 104 -15.04 16.26 9.51
N ALA A 105 -15.49 17.41 10.00
CA ALA A 105 -14.98 18.05 11.21
C ALA A 105 -15.66 17.42 12.45
N ASP A 106 -15.38 16.15 12.71
CA ASP A 106 -15.98 15.37 13.81
C ASP A 106 -14.95 14.83 14.83
N GLY A 107 -13.68 15.21 14.64
CA GLY A 107 -12.57 14.76 15.47
C GLY A 107 -12.19 13.28 15.31
N LYS A 108 -12.77 12.58 14.34
CA LYS A 108 -12.58 11.14 14.09
C LYS A 108 -12.21 10.83 12.65
N ASP A 109 -12.75 11.60 11.70
CA ASP A 109 -12.48 11.37 10.29
C ASP A 109 -10.99 11.58 9.98
N ALA A 110 -10.44 10.70 9.14
CA ALA A 110 -9.03 10.71 8.83
C ALA A 110 -8.76 10.47 7.33
N THR A 111 -7.60 10.95 6.87
CA THR A 111 -7.08 10.67 5.54
C THR A 111 -5.65 10.17 5.61
N VAL A 112 -5.31 9.25 4.72
CA VAL A 112 -3.93 8.84 4.47
C VAL A 112 -3.33 9.78 3.43
N ILE A 113 -2.15 10.30 3.70
CA ILE A 113 -1.39 11.14 2.78
C ILE A 113 -0.16 10.35 2.35
N ASN A 114 -0.08 10.02 1.08
CA ASN A 114 1.12 9.41 0.50
C ASN A 114 2.12 10.50 0.17
N ILE A 115 3.36 10.26 0.54
CA ILE A 115 4.50 11.12 0.25
C ILE A 115 5.45 10.34 -0.65
N SER A 116 5.87 10.95 -1.74
CA SER A 116 6.93 10.43 -2.59
C SER A 116 7.87 11.56 -3.01
N VAL A 117 8.97 11.20 -3.65
CA VAL A 117 9.86 12.17 -4.27
C VAL A 117 10.00 11.87 -5.75
N ILE A 118 10.09 12.93 -6.54
CA ILE A 118 10.29 12.87 -7.99
C ILE A 118 11.58 13.55 -8.39
N ASP A 119 12.10 13.14 -9.54
CA ASP A 119 13.22 13.81 -10.20
C ASP A 119 12.74 15.04 -10.99
N ARG A 120 13.68 15.75 -11.63
CA ARG A 120 13.37 16.94 -12.46
C ARG A 120 12.51 16.62 -13.70
N GLN A 121 12.38 15.37 -14.08
CA GLN A 121 11.52 14.88 -15.18
C GLN A 121 10.15 14.40 -14.68
N GLY A 122 9.85 14.53 -13.39
CA GLY A 122 8.59 14.12 -12.80
C GLY A 122 8.46 12.61 -12.54
N ARG A 123 9.56 11.85 -12.56
CA ARG A 123 9.55 10.41 -12.31
C ARG A 123 9.79 10.13 -10.83
N GLU A 124 9.02 9.22 -10.25
CA GLU A 124 9.25 8.78 -8.85
C GLU A 124 10.64 8.15 -8.71
N VAL A 125 11.38 8.57 -7.69
CA VAL A 125 12.74 8.09 -7.40
C VAL A 125 12.68 6.94 -6.40
N PRO A 126 12.81 5.69 -6.85
CA PRO A 126 12.48 4.52 -6.04
C PRO A 126 13.55 4.14 -5.01
N ASP A 127 14.72 4.73 -5.05
CA ASP A 127 15.84 4.50 -4.13
C ASP A 127 16.08 5.68 -3.17
N ALA A 128 15.18 6.67 -3.16
CA ALA A 128 15.29 7.81 -2.27
C ALA A 128 15.00 7.42 -0.81
N ASN A 129 15.82 7.95 0.12
CA ASN A 129 15.71 7.71 1.56
C ASN A 129 15.73 9.01 2.37
N ASN A 130 15.40 10.14 1.78
CA ASN A 130 15.40 11.45 2.44
C ASN A 130 14.55 11.44 3.71
N LEU A 131 15.02 12.14 4.77
CA LEU A 131 14.21 12.44 5.94
C LEU A 131 13.21 13.55 5.61
N ILE A 132 11.92 13.23 5.70
CA ILE A 132 10.83 14.18 5.48
C ILE A 132 10.30 14.67 6.82
N ARG A 133 10.17 15.97 6.98
CA ARG A 133 9.55 16.64 8.14
C ARG A 133 8.19 17.16 7.73
N PHE A 134 7.20 16.96 8.58
CA PHE A 134 5.81 17.34 8.33
C PHE A 134 5.40 18.48 9.20
N SER A 135 4.68 19.44 8.63
CA SER A 135 4.04 20.52 9.38
C SER A 135 2.57 20.66 9.01
N LEU A 136 1.79 21.11 9.96
CA LEU A 136 0.35 21.23 9.85
C LEU A 136 -0.10 22.58 10.39
N ARG A 137 -1.04 23.24 9.69
CA ARG A 137 -1.79 24.42 10.18
C ARG A 137 -3.29 24.15 9.96
N GLY A 138 -4.11 24.57 10.92
CA GLY A 138 -5.56 24.31 10.90
C GLY A 138 -5.99 23.31 11.97
N ASP A 139 -7.29 23.01 12.05
CA ASP A 139 -7.86 22.12 13.07
C ASP A 139 -7.76 20.65 12.65
N GLY A 140 -6.60 20.07 12.92
CA GLY A 140 -6.27 18.67 12.65
C GLY A 140 -5.00 18.24 13.38
N LYS A 141 -4.69 16.97 13.32
CA LYS A 141 -3.47 16.40 13.91
C LYS A 141 -2.93 15.24 13.11
N ILE A 142 -1.61 15.09 13.11
CA ILE A 142 -0.94 13.89 12.59
C ILE A 142 -1.02 12.82 13.69
N ILE A 143 -1.67 11.71 13.40
CA ILE A 143 -1.86 10.60 14.35
C ILE A 143 -0.93 9.43 14.09
N GLY A 144 -0.23 9.43 12.97
CA GLY A 144 0.75 8.41 12.64
C GLY A 144 1.56 8.74 11.40
N VAL A 145 2.76 8.19 11.34
CA VAL A 145 3.66 8.23 10.19
C VAL A 145 4.27 6.84 9.97
N GLY A 146 4.58 6.48 8.73
CA GLY A 146 5.18 5.19 8.42
C GLY A 146 5.80 5.17 7.02
N ASN A 147 6.65 4.19 6.74
CA ASN A 147 7.28 4.04 5.42
C ASN A 147 7.33 2.60 4.90
N GLY A 148 6.81 1.62 5.65
CA GLY A 148 6.81 0.23 5.25
C GLY A 148 8.16 -0.49 5.36
N ASP A 149 9.20 0.13 5.94
CA ASP A 149 10.46 -0.51 6.26
C ASP A 149 10.32 -1.39 7.52
N PRO A 150 10.39 -2.73 7.41
CA PRO A 150 10.23 -3.61 8.55
C PRO A 150 11.40 -3.53 9.55
N SER A 151 12.52 -2.93 9.15
CA SER A 151 13.71 -2.76 9.99
C SER A 151 13.77 -1.38 10.67
N SER A 152 12.85 -0.47 10.34
CA SER A 152 12.85 0.87 10.90
C SER A 152 12.46 0.87 12.38
N HIS A 153 13.24 1.58 13.19
CA HIS A 153 12.98 1.85 14.60
C HIS A 153 12.57 3.31 14.85
N GLU A 154 12.25 4.06 13.80
CA GLU A 154 11.73 5.42 13.94
C GLU A 154 10.34 5.42 14.59
N GLN A 155 10.04 6.49 15.32
CA GLN A 155 8.73 6.63 15.97
C GLN A 155 7.60 6.72 14.92
N ASP A 156 6.54 5.96 15.12
CA ASP A 156 5.32 6.04 14.29
C ASP A 156 4.36 7.12 14.77
N LYS A 157 4.52 7.62 16.01
CA LYS A 157 3.67 8.65 16.62
C LYS A 157 4.52 9.74 17.26
N TYR A 158 4.11 10.98 17.07
CA TYR A 158 4.72 12.17 17.63
C TYR A 158 3.65 12.96 18.39
N PHE A 159 3.94 13.37 19.64
CA PHE A 159 2.98 14.07 20.50
C PHE A 159 3.35 15.55 20.68
N ASP A 160 4.63 15.84 20.89
CA ASP A 160 5.11 17.19 21.25
C ASP A 160 6.25 17.68 20.35
N THR A 161 6.53 16.98 19.26
CA THR A 161 7.64 17.27 18.34
C THR A 161 7.18 17.29 16.89
N ILE A 162 8.01 17.82 16.02
CA ILE A 162 7.75 17.81 14.58
C ILE A 162 7.75 16.35 14.10
N ALA A 163 6.62 15.89 13.57
CA ALA A 163 6.52 14.58 12.97
C ALA A 163 7.46 14.48 11.76
N GLN A 164 8.18 13.36 11.66
CA GLN A 164 9.14 13.13 10.58
C GLN A 164 9.25 11.65 10.26
N ARG A 165 9.68 11.30 9.04
CA ARG A 165 9.91 9.93 8.62
C ARG A 165 10.89 9.89 7.47
N HIS A 166 11.84 8.94 7.47
CA HIS A 166 12.60 8.65 6.26
C HIS A 166 11.73 8.03 5.20
N LEU A 167 12.02 8.32 3.95
CA LEU A 167 11.48 7.54 2.85
C LEU A 167 12.08 6.14 2.85
N PHE A 168 11.28 5.17 2.48
CA PHE A 168 11.72 3.83 2.15
C PHE A 168 11.21 3.48 0.75
N ASN A 169 12.13 3.08 -0.12
CA ASN A 169 11.83 2.93 -1.55
C ASN A 169 11.13 4.18 -2.15
N GLY A 170 11.63 5.37 -1.79
CA GLY A 170 11.14 6.66 -2.27
C GLY A 170 9.81 7.11 -1.67
N LYS A 171 9.25 6.42 -0.66
CA LYS A 171 7.89 6.66 -0.15
C LYS A 171 7.80 6.65 1.37
N CYS A 172 6.85 7.43 1.88
CA CYS A 172 6.34 7.30 3.25
C CYS A 172 4.87 7.74 3.30
N GLN A 173 4.23 7.55 4.44
CA GLN A 173 2.82 7.89 4.64
C GLN A 173 2.62 8.66 5.93
N VAL A 174 1.60 9.50 5.93
CA VAL A 174 1.11 10.22 7.11
C VAL A 174 -0.38 9.96 7.25
N ILE A 175 -0.84 9.75 8.47
CA ILE A 175 -2.26 9.69 8.80
C ILE A 175 -2.63 11.00 9.47
N LEU A 176 -3.50 11.77 8.82
CA LEU A 176 -4.05 13.03 9.30
C LEU A 176 -5.48 12.81 9.78
N GLN A 177 -5.77 13.22 11.01
CA GLN A 177 -7.10 13.22 11.60
C GLN A 177 -7.66 14.65 11.69
N SER A 178 -8.94 14.82 11.37
CA SER A 178 -9.64 16.10 11.52
C SER A 178 -9.79 16.52 12.99
N GLY A 179 -9.89 17.83 13.22
CA GLY A 179 -10.43 18.38 14.44
C GLY A 179 -11.96 18.42 14.43
N ILE A 180 -12.54 19.21 15.34
CA ILE A 180 -14.00 19.33 15.51
C ILE A 180 -14.58 20.60 14.86
N SER A 181 -13.73 21.52 14.42
CA SER A 181 -14.12 22.79 13.78
C SER A 181 -13.88 22.72 12.28
N PRO A 182 -14.89 23.03 11.46
CA PRO A 182 -14.69 23.16 10.01
C PRO A 182 -13.62 24.19 9.69
N SER A 183 -12.60 23.79 8.95
CA SER A 183 -11.44 24.63 8.61
C SER A 183 -10.74 24.13 7.35
N MET A 184 -9.79 24.93 6.86
CA MET A 184 -8.79 24.46 5.92
C MET A 184 -7.56 24.00 6.69
N ILE A 185 -7.16 22.75 6.49
CA ILE A 185 -5.93 22.20 7.02
C ILE A 185 -4.87 22.30 5.92
N HIS A 186 -3.84 23.10 6.17
CA HIS A 186 -2.67 23.20 5.31
C HIS A 186 -1.59 22.23 5.80
N PHE A 187 -1.24 21.26 4.95
CA PHE A 187 -0.22 20.25 5.24
C PHE A 187 1.00 20.46 4.34
N GLU A 188 2.19 20.46 4.94
CA GLU A 188 3.47 20.57 4.23
C GLU A 188 4.37 19.37 4.57
N ALA A 189 5.13 18.92 3.58
CA ALA A 189 6.20 17.94 3.71
C ALA A 189 7.49 18.49 3.09
N LYS A 190 8.55 18.54 3.86
CA LYS A 190 9.83 19.14 3.44
C LYS A 190 11.04 18.33 3.87
N THR A 191 12.11 18.50 3.14
CA THR A 191 13.45 18.01 3.46
C THR A 191 14.47 19.08 3.07
N ASP A 192 15.69 18.98 3.57
CA ASP A 192 16.67 20.07 3.50
C ASP A 192 17.13 20.45 2.09
N SER A 193 16.94 19.59 1.09
CA SER A 193 17.54 19.73 -0.25
C SER A 193 16.57 19.67 -1.43
N LEU A 194 15.27 19.50 -1.17
CA LEU A 194 14.26 19.34 -2.23
C LEU A 194 13.20 20.45 -2.16
N TRP A 195 12.48 20.65 -3.24
CA TRP A 195 11.31 21.51 -3.22
C TRP A 195 10.25 20.92 -2.31
N THR A 196 9.69 21.80 -1.47
CA THR A 196 8.65 21.44 -0.49
C THR A 196 7.35 21.09 -1.20
N GLY A 197 6.74 19.98 -0.82
CA GLY A 197 5.37 19.67 -1.19
C GLY A 197 4.38 20.27 -0.20
N SER A 198 3.21 20.72 -0.68
CA SER A 198 2.11 21.16 0.15
C SER A 198 0.76 20.77 -0.43
N THR A 199 -0.27 20.65 0.44
CA THR A 199 -1.65 20.40 0.04
C THR A 199 -2.62 20.97 1.05
N ASP A 200 -3.81 21.35 0.60
CA ASP A 200 -4.90 21.80 1.44
C ASP A 200 -5.98 20.73 1.53
N ILE A 201 -6.46 20.49 2.74
CA ILE A 201 -7.50 19.51 3.05
C ILE A 201 -8.63 20.28 3.76
N MET A 202 -9.82 20.28 3.17
CA MET A 202 -10.99 20.96 3.73
C MET A 202 -11.67 20.05 4.75
N THR A 203 -12.02 20.62 5.92
CA THR A 203 -12.92 19.94 6.84
C THR A 203 -14.29 20.64 6.82
N ILE A 204 -15.36 19.86 6.73
CA ILE A 204 -16.72 20.34 6.62
C ILE A 204 -17.56 19.87 7.80
N LYS A 205 -18.57 20.65 8.17
CA LYS A 205 -19.53 20.26 9.20
C LYS A 205 -20.33 19.05 8.69
N ASN A 206 -20.53 18.07 9.58
CA ASN A 206 -21.46 16.98 9.28
C ASN A 206 -22.89 17.54 9.26
N SER A 207 -23.43 17.80 8.07
CA SER A 207 -24.79 18.32 7.89
C SER A 207 -25.88 17.25 8.05
N SER A 208 -25.52 16.00 8.30
CA SER A 208 -26.45 14.88 8.42
C SER A 208 -26.80 14.50 9.88
N VAL A 209 -26.27 15.20 10.87
CA VAL A 209 -26.79 15.10 12.23
C VAL A 209 -27.81 16.20 12.45
N THR A 210 -29.00 16.06 11.89
CA THR A 210 -30.18 16.52 12.60
C THR A 210 -30.14 15.79 13.94
N ASP A 211 -30.18 16.53 15.06
CA ASP A 211 -30.38 15.97 16.39
C ASP A 211 -31.55 14.99 16.32
N VAL A 212 -31.23 13.71 16.20
CA VAL A 212 -32.20 12.67 16.46
C VAL A 212 -32.31 12.64 17.97
N THR A 213 -33.20 13.47 18.50
CA THR A 213 -33.73 13.27 19.84
C THR A 213 -34.30 11.85 19.86
N PHE A 214 -33.54 10.94 20.48
CA PHE A 214 -34.04 9.60 20.78
C PHE A 214 -35.23 9.78 21.72
N SER A 215 -36.44 9.91 21.16
CA SER A 215 -37.62 9.62 21.93
C SER A 215 -37.57 8.12 22.26
N ASN A 216 -37.91 7.74 23.50
CA ASN A 216 -37.88 6.37 23.98
C ASN A 216 -38.92 5.46 23.27
N ASN A 217 -38.95 5.47 21.96
CA ASN A 217 -39.71 4.51 21.17
C ASN A 217 -38.78 3.32 20.87
N THR A 218 -39.07 2.23 21.50
CA THR A 218 -38.56 0.90 21.18
C THR A 218 -38.67 0.68 19.69
N PHE A 219 -37.53 0.75 18.96
CA PHE A 219 -37.49 0.30 17.60
C PHE A 219 -37.87 -1.17 17.55
N PRO A 220 -38.85 -1.58 16.72
CA PRO A 220 -39.04 -2.99 16.46
C PRO A 220 -37.74 -3.53 15.92
N VAL A 221 -37.10 -4.43 16.63
CA VAL A 221 -35.97 -5.20 16.10
C VAL A 221 -36.57 -6.02 14.96
N LEU A 222 -36.45 -5.47 13.73
CA LEU A 222 -36.73 -6.27 12.55
C LEU A 222 -35.76 -7.44 12.61
N PRO A 223 -36.24 -8.69 12.50
CA PRO A 223 -35.35 -9.82 12.51
C PRO A 223 -34.41 -9.64 11.31
N PHE A 224 -33.14 -9.42 11.59
CA PHE A 224 -32.09 -9.36 10.58
C PHE A 224 -32.05 -10.76 9.97
N LYS A 225 -32.71 -10.92 8.83
CA LYS A 225 -32.54 -12.10 8.02
C LYS A 225 -31.16 -11.98 7.42
N ALA A 226 -30.16 -12.49 8.17
CA ALA A 226 -28.83 -12.67 7.65
C ALA A 226 -28.97 -13.57 6.41
N THR A 227 -28.92 -13.01 5.23
CA THR A 227 -28.43 -13.77 4.10
C THR A 227 -27.08 -14.31 4.51
N PRO A 228 -26.80 -15.61 4.37
CA PRO A 228 -25.48 -16.12 4.61
C PRO A 228 -24.53 -15.39 3.66
N VAL A 229 -23.90 -14.34 4.13
CA VAL A 229 -22.68 -13.87 3.51
C VAL A 229 -21.69 -14.92 3.96
N ASP A 230 -21.13 -15.67 3.02
CA ASP A 230 -19.97 -16.50 3.25
C ASP A 230 -18.87 -15.60 3.82
N LYS A 231 -18.87 -15.44 5.13
CA LYS A 231 -17.79 -14.76 5.82
C LYS A 231 -16.62 -15.72 5.79
N MET A 232 -15.67 -15.49 4.90
CA MET A 232 -14.36 -16.11 5.01
C MET A 232 -13.70 -15.60 6.29
N LEU A 233 -13.78 -16.38 7.37
CA LEU A 233 -12.98 -16.19 8.57
C LEU A 233 -11.69 -16.96 8.36
N GLY A 234 -10.66 -16.30 7.85
CA GLY A 234 -9.31 -16.86 7.69
C GLY A 234 -8.46 -16.60 8.93
N ALA A 235 -7.59 -17.54 9.26
CA ALA A 235 -6.50 -17.33 10.22
C ALA A 235 -5.18 -17.75 9.54
N ASP A 236 -4.09 -17.06 9.88
CA ASP A 236 -2.76 -17.52 9.51
C ASP A 236 -2.36 -18.66 10.44
N ILE A 237 -2.30 -19.87 9.89
CA ILE A 237 -1.91 -21.10 10.61
C ILE A 237 -0.55 -21.62 10.11
N SER A 238 0.26 -20.80 9.46
CA SER A 238 1.53 -21.21 8.86
C SER A 238 2.51 -21.83 9.85
N PHE A 239 2.43 -21.44 11.13
CA PHE A 239 3.26 -22.01 12.21
C PHE A 239 2.71 -23.29 12.84
N LEU A 240 1.49 -23.70 12.52
CA LEU A 240 0.84 -24.85 13.14
C LEU A 240 1.65 -26.14 13.00
N PRO A 241 2.19 -26.51 11.84
CA PRO A 241 2.99 -27.72 11.70
C PRO A 241 4.26 -27.70 12.55
N GLU A 242 4.87 -26.51 12.75
CA GLU A 242 6.05 -26.36 13.61
C GLU A 242 5.70 -26.55 15.09
N LEU A 243 4.57 -26.04 15.52
CA LEU A 243 4.09 -26.20 16.91
C LEU A 243 3.73 -27.65 17.21
N GLU A 244 3.07 -28.33 16.28
CA GLU A 244 2.74 -29.77 16.41
C GLU A 244 4.00 -30.63 16.45
N ASN A 245 4.99 -30.35 15.60
CA ASN A 245 6.28 -31.05 15.62
C ASN A 245 7.06 -30.83 16.93
N LYS A 246 6.83 -29.72 17.63
CA LYS A 246 7.37 -29.44 18.97
C LYS A 246 6.55 -30.11 20.10
N GLY A 247 5.52 -30.90 19.75
CA GLY A 247 4.67 -31.61 20.70
C GLY A 247 3.62 -30.72 21.41
N MET A 248 3.32 -29.53 20.87
CA MET A 248 2.29 -28.67 21.42
C MET A 248 0.90 -29.32 21.20
N LYS A 249 0.10 -29.35 22.26
CA LYS A 249 -1.26 -29.88 22.22
C LYS A 249 -2.27 -28.75 22.29
N PHE A 250 -3.35 -28.90 21.54
CA PHE A 250 -4.43 -27.93 21.48
C PHE A 250 -5.69 -28.47 22.16
N TYR A 251 -6.42 -27.60 22.82
CA TYR A 251 -7.59 -27.96 23.61
C TYR A 251 -8.78 -27.09 23.20
N ASP A 252 -9.94 -27.70 23.10
CA ASP A 252 -11.19 -26.99 22.91
C ASP A 252 -11.63 -26.28 24.19
N LEU A 253 -12.67 -25.43 24.10
CA LEU A 253 -13.22 -24.67 25.23
C LEU A 253 -13.71 -25.56 26.36
N ASP A 254 -14.02 -26.82 26.08
CA ASP A 254 -14.41 -27.84 27.07
C ASP A 254 -13.19 -28.56 27.73
N GLY A 255 -11.96 -28.13 27.39
CA GLY A 255 -10.73 -28.69 27.93
C GLY A 255 -10.32 -30.04 27.33
N LYS A 256 -10.97 -30.48 26.23
CA LYS A 256 -10.61 -31.73 25.54
C LYS A 256 -9.53 -31.45 24.46
N GLU A 257 -8.52 -32.32 24.45
CA GLU A 257 -7.50 -32.31 23.42
C GLU A 257 -8.11 -32.62 22.05
N LYS A 258 -7.87 -31.75 21.07
CA LYS A 258 -8.32 -31.91 19.70
C LYS A 258 -7.27 -31.37 18.71
N ASP A 259 -7.35 -31.80 17.48
CA ASP A 259 -6.65 -31.22 16.36
C ASP A 259 -6.97 -29.73 16.21
N ALA A 260 -5.94 -28.88 16.06
CA ALA A 260 -6.10 -27.43 16.02
C ALA A 260 -7.00 -26.96 14.86
N ILE A 261 -6.85 -27.55 13.68
CA ILE A 261 -7.67 -27.20 12.50
C ILE A 261 -9.14 -27.56 12.76
N LYS A 262 -9.38 -28.68 13.45
CA LYS A 262 -10.73 -29.11 13.78
C LYS A 262 -11.39 -28.15 14.80
N ILE A 263 -10.64 -27.71 15.81
CA ILE A 263 -11.11 -26.68 16.76
C ILE A 263 -11.50 -25.41 16.00
N LEU A 264 -10.61 -24.92 15.14
CA LEU A 264 -10.85 -23.70 14.35
C LEU A 264 -12.10 -23.81 13.47
N LYS A 265 -12.30 -24.93 12.80
CA LYS A 265 -13.49 -25.19 11.97
C LYS A 265 -14.78 -25.24 12.79
N GLU A 266 -14.77 -25.90 13.94
CA GLU A 266 -15.93 -26.00 14.84
C GLU A 266 -16.32 -24.62 15.39
N HIS A 267 -15.37 -23.66 15.48
CA HIS A 267 -15.58 -22.28 15.89
C HIS A 267 -15.76 -21.30 14.73
N GLY A 268 -16.00 -21.79 13.52
CA GLY A 268 -16.47 -20.98 12.39
C GLY A 268 -15.40 -20.49 11.43
N LEU A 269 -14.16 -20.99 11.53
CA LEU A 269 -13.18 -20.82 10.44
C LEU A 269 -13.50 -21.81 9.31
N ASN A 270 -13.52 -21.30 8.08
CA ASN A 270 -13.78 -22.08 6.88
C ASN A 270 -12.73 -21.78 5.79
#